data_953012230963ec918adfecae363cfc59
#
_entry.id   953012230963ec918adfecae363cfc59
#
_cell.length_a   1.000
_cell.length_b   1.000
_cell.length_c   1.000
_cell.angle_alpha   90.00
_cell.angle_beta   90.00
_cell.angle_gamma   90.00
#
_symmetry.space_group_name_H-M   'P 1'
#
loop_
_entity.id
_entity.type
_entity.pdbx_description
1 polymer ?
#
loop_
_entity_poly.entity_id
_entity_poly.type
_entity_poly.pdbx_seq_one_letter_code
_entity_poly.pdbx_strand_id
1 'polypeptide(L)'
;WNALAECLVGESVSCDAPEWFNKPPGEDAPTPPHQDNYYFCLKPPNVVTLWMAMDRVDEANGCVRYIAGSHLRGIRPHGKSSVLGFSKGITDYSDADRAVEVLTDLQPGDVIAHHGNTIHRAEPNRSSSRHRRAFAMVFRGVSCQKDEEAYA
;
A
#
# COMPACT_ATOMS: atom_id res chain seq x y z
N TRP A 1 1.79 -14.81 -11.04
CA TRP A 1 1.16 -13.74 -10.24
C TRP A 1 -0.28 -13.50 -10.68
N ASN A 2 -0.56 -13.51 -12.00
CA ASN A 2 -1.93 -13.29 -12.51
C ASN A 2 -2.95 -14.26 -11.88
N ALA A 3 -2.67 -15.56 -11.88
CA ALA A 3 -3.60 -16.54 -11.31
C ALA A 3 -3.88 -16.32 -9.81
N LEU A 4 -2.87 -15.86 -9.05
CA LEU A 4 -3.07 -15.49 -7.64
C LEU A 4 -3.95 -14.24 -7.54
N ALA A 5 -3.66 -13.22 -8.34
CA ALA A 5 -4.43 -11.99 -8.33
C ALA A 5 -5.88 -12.21 -8.77
N GLU A 6 -6.12 -13.01 -9.81
CA GLU A 6 -7.47 -13.41 -10.26
C GLU A 6 -8.25 -14.15 -9.17
N CYS A 7 -7.58 -15.04 -8.44
CA CYS A 7 -8.19 -15.72 -7.29
C CYS A 7 -8.61 -14.76 -6.18
N LEU A 8 -7.78 -13.74 -5.89
CA LEU A 8 -8.05 -12.76 -4.85
C LEU A 8 -9.11 -11.73 -5.25
N VAL A 9 -9.10 -11.30 -6.52
CA VAL A 9 -10.03 -10.31 -7.07
C VAL A 9 -11.36 -10.94 -7.46
N GLY A 10 -11.37 -12.22 -7.85
CA GLY A 10 -12.57 -12.96 -8.25
C GLY A 10 -12.93 -12.77 -9.73
N GLU A 11 -12.06 -12.19 -10.53
CA GLU A 11 -12.23 -11.99 -11.98
C GLU A 11 -10.88 -11.92 -12.70
N SER A 12 -10.88 -11.92 -14.04
CA SER A 12 -9.67 -11.69 -14.83
C SER A 12 -9.06 -10.33 -14.51
N VAL A 13 -7.72 -10.25 -14.52
CA VAL A 13 -7.01 -9.04 -14.13
C VAL A 13 -6.06 -8.56 -15.23
N SER A 14 -5.79 -7.25 -15.23
CA SER A 14 -4.65 -6.64 -15.90
C SER A 14 -3.63 -6.18 -14.87
N CYS A 15 -2.34 -6.28 -15.19
CA CYS A 15 -1.25 -5.83 -14.32
C CYS A 15 -0.64 -4.55 -14.88
N ASP A 16 -0.46 -3.56 -14.03
CA ASP A 16 0.31 -2.36 -14.33
C ASP A 16 1.83 -2.69 -14.33
N ALA A 17 2.64 -1.76 -14.81
CA ALA A 17 4.10 -1.91 -14.70
C ALA A 17 4.51 -2.01 -13.22
N PRO A 18 5.40 -2.94 -12.85
CA PRO A 18 5.84 -3.08 -11.47
C PRO A 18 6.51 -1.79 -10.97
N GLU A 19 6.21 -1.43 -9.73
CA GLU A 19 6.84 -0.31 -9.04
C GLU A 19 7.98 -0.79 -8.15
N TRP A 20 9.08 -0.07 -8.18
CA TRP A 20 10.22 -0.32 -7.32
C TRP A 20 10.21 0.64 -6.13
N PHE A 21 10.29 0.06 -4.93
CA PHE A 21 10.41 0.82 -3.69
C PHE A 21 11.76 0.56 -3.02
N ASN A 22 12.38 1.61 -2.52
CA ASN A 22 13.58 1.52 -1.71
C ASN A 22 13.54 2.56 -0.60
N LYS A 23 13.66 2.11 0.65
CA LYS A 23 14.02 2.94 1.79
C LYS A 23 15.47 2.62 2.16
N PRO A 24 16.46 3.45 1.79
CA PRO A 24 17.85 3.24 2.16
C PRO A 24 18.06 3.38 3.68
N PRO A 25 19.19 2.88 4.21
CA PRO A 25 19.54 3.07 5.62
C PRO A 25 19.50 4.53 6.03
N GLY A 26 18.88 4.82 7.17
CA GLY A 26 18.77 6.18 7.69
C GLY A 26 17.83 7.10 6.92
N GLU A 27 16.98 6.57 6.04
CA GLU A 27 15.96 7.35 5.33
C GLU A 27 14.89 7.84 6.30
N ASP A 28 14.79 9.16 6.46
CA ASP A 28 13.85 9.79 7.40
C ASP A 28 12.44 9.98 6.84
N ALA A 29 12.21 9.77 5.54
CA ALA A 29 10.89 9.96 4.95
C ALA A 29 9.94 8.78 5.30
N PRO A 30 8.84 9.03 6.02
CA PRO A 30 7.79 8.03 6.20
C PRO A 30 6.99 7.85 4.92
N THR A 31 6.17 6.82 4.86
CA THR A 31 5.03 6.74 3.94
C THR A 31 3.79 7.15 4.72
N PRO A 32 3.08 8.23 4.35
CA PRO A 32 1.91 8.67 5.10
C PRO A 32 0.78 7.63 5.02
N PRO A 33 -0.13 7.58 5.99
CA PRO A 33 -1.29 6.70 5.91
C PRO A 33 -2.14 7.06 4.69
N HIS A 34 -2.45 6.06 3.86
CA HIS A 34 -3.21 6.25 2.63
C HIS A 34 -3.95 4.97 2.22
N GLN A 35 -4.76 5.09 1.18
CA GLN A 35 -5.43 4.02 0.48
C GLN A 35 -5.13 4.16 -1.01
N ASP A 36 -4.62 3.12 -1.65
CA ASP A 36 -4.17 3.17 -3.06
C ASP A 36 -5.29 3.60 -4.01
N ASN A 37 -6.51 3.08 -3.77
CA ASN A 37 -7.63 3.39 -4.65
C ASN A 37 -8.07 4.86 -4.61
N TYR A 38 -7.65 5.64 -3.61
CA TYR A 38 -7.80 7.09 -3.62
C TYR A 38 -7.06 7.73 -4.79
N TYR A 39 -5.91 7.16 -5.17
CA TYR A 39 -5.13 7.62 -6.33
C TYR A 39 -5.60 6.98 -7.62
N PHE A 40 -6.03 5.72 -7.57
CA PHE A 40 -6.48 4.98 -8.75
C PHE A 40 -7.86 5.43 -9.22
N CYS A 41 -8.73 5.89 -8.30
CA CYS A 41 -10.10 6.32 -8.58
C CYS A 41 -10.86 5.26 -9.40
N LEU A 42 -10.88 4.01 -8.94
CA LEU A 42 -11.52 2.89 -9.65
C LEU A 42 -12.83 2.45 -8.98
N LYS A 43 -13.83 2.12 -9.83
CA LYS A 43 -15.14 1.62 -9.43
C LYS A 43 -15.62 0.53 -10.41
N PRO A 44 -15.96 -0.68 -9.93
CA PRO A 44 -15.76 -1.15 -8.55
C PRO A 44 -14.27 -1.15 -8.17
N PRO A 45 -13.92 -1.10 -6.87
CA PRO A 45 -12.52 -1.04 -6.42
C PRO A 45 -11.87 -2.44 -6.39
N ASN A 46 -12.05 -3.24 -7.43
CA ASN A 46 -11.53 -4.61 -7.55
C ASN A 46 -10.02 -4.59 -7.89
N VAL A 47 -9.23 -4.11 -6.96
CA VAL A 47 -7.78 -3.92 -7.13
C VAL A 47 -7.04 -4.59 -5.99
N VAL A 48 -6.01 -5.35 -6.33
CA VAL A 48 -5.07 -5.94 -5.38
C VAL A 48 -3.64 -5.54 -5.72
N THR A 49 -2.91 -5.11 -4.71
CA THR A 49 -1.46 -4.89 -4.80
C THR A 49 -0.76 -6.09 -4.19
N LEU A 50 0.14 -6.72 -4.95
CA LEU A 50 1.07 -7.74 -4.46
C LEU A 50 2.41 -7.04 -4.18
N TRP A 51 2.73 -6.89 -2.90
CA TRP A 51 3.94 -6.25 -2.42
C TRP A 51 4.96 -7.30 -2.00
N MET A 52 6.05 -7.46 -2.75
CA MET A 52 7.08 -8.48 -2.55
C MET A 52 8.32 -7.88 -1.88
N ALA A 53 8.69 -8.42 -0.73
CA ALA A 53 9.91 -8.06 -0.02
C ALA A 53 11.15 -8.58 -0.77
N MET A 54 12.11 -7.70 -1.02
CA MET A 54 13.42 -8.05 -1.60
C MET A 54 14.51 -8.16 -0.54
N ASP A 55 14.27 -7.57 0.62
CA ASP A 55 15.13 -7.64 1.79
C ASP A 55 14.35 -8.18 2.99
N ARG A 56 15.04 -8.49 4.07
CA ARG A 56 14.40 -8.67 5.39
C ARG A 56 13.69 -7.38 5.77
N VAL A 57 12.39 -7.44 6.04
CA VAL A 57 11.53 -6.31 6.40
C VAL A 57 11.07 -6.48 7.84
N ASP A 58 11.32 -5.49 8.67
CA ASP A 58 10.85 -5.41 10.05
C ASP A 58 10.65 -3.96 10.49
N GLU A 59 10.30 -3.76 11.75
CA GLU A 59 10.05 -2.42 12.30
C GLU A 59 11.27 -1.51 12.19
N ALA A 60 12.49 -2.04 12.38
CA ALA A 60 13.71 -1.24 12.38
C ALA A 60 14.04 -0.64 10.99
N ASN A 61 13.63 -1.28 9.90
CA ASN A 61 13.89 -0.76 8.55
C ASN A 61 12.65 -0.24 7.82
N GLY A 62 11.59 0.10 8.57
CA GLY A 62 10.42 0.78 8.04
C GLY A 62 9.46 -0.16 7.30
N CYS A 63 9.03 -1.22 7.99
CA CYS A 63 8.02 -2.15 7.49
C CYS A 63 6.71 -1.44 7.16
N VAL A 64 5.92 -2.05 6.28
CA VAL A 64 4.56 -1.59 6.00
C VAL A 64 3.67 -1.99 7.18
N ARG A 65 2.77 -1.09 7.56
CA ARG A 65 1.77 -1.27 8.62
C ARG A 65 0.39 -1.15 8.01
N TYR A 66 -0.50 -2.06 8.36
CA TYR A 66 -1.85 -2.16 7.82
C TYR A 66 -2.90 -2.03 8.91
N ILE A 67 -4.05 -1.45 8.57
CA ILE A 67 -5.26 -1.58 9.40
C ILE A 67 -6.11 -2.70 8.82
N ALA A 68 -6.14 -3.84 9.53
CA ALA A 68 -6.89 -5.01 9.12
C ALA A 68 -8.39 -4.70 8.93
N GLY A 69 -8.98 -5.17 7.84
CA GLY A 69 -10.39 -4.98 7.52
C GLY A 69 -10.79 -3.54 7.12
N SER A 70 -9.83 -2.61 7.00
CA SER A 70 -10.14 -1.22 6.63
C SER A 70 -10.71 -1.08 5.22
N HIS A 71 -10.39 -1.98 4.30
CA HIS A 71 -10.92 -2.00 2.94
C HIS A 71 -12.46 -2.13 2.87
N LEU A 72 -13.09 -2.69 3.91
CA LEU A 72 -14.54 -2.82 4.01
C LEU A 72 -15.25 -1.54 4.45
N ARG A 73 -14.51 -0.51 4.83
CA ARG A 73 -15.05 0.73 5.43
C ARG A 73 -15.07 1.91 4.46
N GLY A 74 -14.78 1.68 3.17
CA GLY A 74 -14.71 2.72 2.15
C GLY A 74 -13.42 3.55 2.22
N ILE A 75 -13.38 4.62 1.43
CA ILE A 75 -12.27 5.56 1.36
C ILE A 75 -12.43 6.64 2.42
N ARG A 76 -11.39 6.89 3.21
CA ARG A 76 -11.36 7.99 4.21
C ARG A 76 -10.97 9.31 3.54
N PRO A 77 -11.25 10.46 4.21
CA PRO A 77 -10.80 11.76 3.71
C PRO A 77 -9.28 11.84 3.54
N HIS A 78 -8.83 12.24 2.35
CA HIS A 78 -7.42 12.50 2.06
C HIS A 78 -7.20 13.99 1.82
N GLY A 79 -6.07 14.49 2.24
CA GLY A 79 -5.65 15.87 2.04
C GLY A 79 -4.18 15.96 1.64
N LYS A 80 -3.72 17.18 1.36
CA LYS A 80 -2.34 17.44 0.92
C LYS A 80 -1.33 16.90 1.93
N SER A 81 -0.38 16.14 1.45
CA SER A 81 0.76 15.63 2.22
C SER A 81 1.99 16.50 1.99
N SER A 82 2.82 16.66 3.03
CA SER A 82 4.14 17.28 2.93
C SER A 82 5.25 16.26 2.65
N VAL A 83 4.93 14.98 2.58
CA VAL A 83 5.91 13.91 2.37
C VAL A 83 6.26 13.81 0.88
N LEU A 84 7.55 13.89 0.56
CA LEU A 84 8.04 13.74 -0.80
C LEU A 84 7.62 12.38 -1.39
N GLY A 85 7.09 12.38 -2.61
CA GLY A 85 6.56 11.19 -3.29
C GLY A 85 5.10 10.85 -2.98
N PHE A 86 4.47 11.55 -2.02
CA PHE A 86 3.06 11.35 -1.67
C PHE A 86 2.32 12.68 -1.68
N SER A 87 1.52 12.92 -2.71
CA SER A 87 0.75 14.16 -2.84
C SER A 87 -0.38 14.29 -1.83
N LYS A 88 -0.92 13.18 -1.37
CA LYS A 88 -2.07 13.09 -0.46
C LYS A 88 -1.84 12.05 0.64
N GLY A 89 -2.58 12.19 1.75
CA GLY A 89 -2.63 11.22 2.83
C GLY A 89 -3.94 11.36 3.59
N ILE A 90 -4.28 10.36 4.40
CA ILE A 90 -5.49 10.39 5.26
C ILE A 90 -5.34 11.50 6.28
N THR A 91 -6.34 12.40 6.36
CA THR A 91 -6.28 13.60 7.21
C THR A 91 -6.78 13.37 8.64
N ASP A 92 -7.58 12.36 8.85
CA ASP A 92 -8.20 12.03 10.14
C ASP A 92 -7.57 10.78 10.80
N TYR A 93 -6.31 10.46 10.43
CA TYR A 93 -5.57 9.33 11.00
C TYR A 93 -5.16 9.64 12.45
N SER A 94 -5.59 8.76 13.39
CA SER A 94 -5.53 9.02 14.83
C SER A 94 -4.65 8.02 15.57
N ASP A 95 -4.43 8.25 16.86
CA ASP A 95 -3.74 7.29 17.75
C ASP A 95 -4.55 6.00 17.93
N ALA A 96 -5.88 6.06 17.84
CA ALA A 96 -6.71 4.86 17.83
C ALA A 96 -6.46 3.99 16.59
N ASP A 97 -6.20 4.61 15.43
CA ASP A 97 -5.79 3.87 14.22
C ASP A 97 -4.42 3.22 14.43
N ARG A 98 -3.46 3.95 15.02
CA ARG A 98 -2.11 3.44 15.29
C ARG A 98 -2.11 2.25 16.25
N ALA A 99 -3.02 2.25 17.22
CA ALA A 99 -3.12 1.19 18.23
C ALA A 99 -3.59 -0.16 17.65
N VAL A 100 -4.21 -0.16 16.46
CA VAL A 100 -4.73 -1.36 15.80
C VAL A 100 -3.94 -1.73 14.54
N GLU A 101 -2.81 -1.07 14.30
CA GLU A 101 -1.93 -1.42 13.18
C GLU A 101 -1.35 -2.82 13.34
N VAL A 102 -1.30 -3.53 12.22
CA VAL A 102 -0.56 -4.78 12.09
C VAL A 102 0.73 -4.50 11.35
N LEU A 103 1.85 -4.76 12.03
CA LEU A 103 3.19 -4.63 11.45
C LEU A 103 3.52 -5.86 10.62
N THR A 104 4.21 -5.65 9.51
CA THR A 104 4.72 -6.76 8.69
C THR A 104 6.14 -7.12 9.13
N ASP A 105 6.39 -8.42 9.20
CA ASP A 105 7.70 -9.02 9.44
C ASP A 105 7.93 -10.07 8.33
N LEU A 106 8.81 -9.76 7.36
CA LEU A 106 8.92 -10.50 6.12
C LEU A 106 10.37 -10.89 5.85
N GLN A 107 10.53 -12.08 5.27
CA GLN A 107 11.78 -12.52 4.66
C GLN A 107 11.84 -12.11 3.17
N PRO A 108 13.03 -12.03 2.58
CA PRO A 108 13.16 -11.84 1.13
C PRO A 108 12.36 -12.91 0.37
N GLY A 109 11.51 -12.46 -0.56
CA GLY A 109 10.62 -13.31 -1.36
C GLY A 109 9.22 -13.48 -0.79
N ASP A 110 8.97 -13.08 0.47
CA ASP A 110 7.60 -13.04 1.00
C ASP A 110 6.77 -11.98 0.28
N VAL A 111 5.47 -12.27 0.13
CA VAL A 111 4.52 -11.39 -0.57
C VAL A 111 3.33 -11.09 0.33
N ILE A 112 2.97 -9.83 0.44
CA ILE A 112 1.70 -9.39 1.01
C ILE A 112 0.77 -8.99 -0.11
N ALA A 113 -0.46 -9.49 -0.07
CA ALA A 113 -1.54 -9.02 -0.90
C ALA A 113 -2.44 -8.08 -0.10
N HIS A 114 -2.71 -6.88 -0.64
CA HIS A 114 -3.68 -5.98 -0.02
C HIS A 114 -4.62 -5.37 -1.06
N HIS A 115 -5.87 -5.21 -0.68
CA HIS A 115 -6.89 -4.55 -1.49
C HIS A 115 -6.61 -3.05 -1.59
N GLY A 116 -6.92 -2.41 -2.73
CA GLY A 116 -6.65 -0.99 -2.97
C GLY A 116 -7.29 -0.02 -1.95
N ASN A 117 -8.33 -0.45 -1.24
CA ASN A 117 -8.95 0.33 -0.15
C ASN A 117 -8.34 0.04 1.24
N THR A 118 -7.31 -0.81 1.35
CA THR A 118 -6.69 -1.10 2.64
C THR A 118 -5.82 0.07 3.08
N ILE A 119 -6.10 0.60 4.27
CA ILE A 119 -5.28 1.66 4.88
C ILE A 119 -3.92 1.08 5.25
N HIS A 120 -2.87 1.72 4.77
CA HIS A 120 -1.50 1.34 5.09
C HIS A 120 -0.57 2.55 5.13
N ARG A 121 0.56 2.37 5.78
CA ARG A 121 1.62 3.37 5.91
C ARG A 121 2.96 2.69 6.22
N ALA A 122 4.06 3.44 6.26
CA ALA A 122 5.34 2.94 6.75
C ALA A 122 6.11 4.01 7.50
N GLU A 123 6.83 3.60 8.55
CA GLU A 123 7.78 4.46 9.25
C GLU A 123 9.05 4.70 8.42
N PRO A 124 9.87 5.69 8.81
CA PRO A 124 11.23 5.81 8.29
C PRO A 124 12.06 4.54 8.47
N ASN A 125 13.09 4.38 7.65
CA ASN A 125 14.09 3.33 7.87
C ASN A 125 15.11 3.81 8.92
N ARG A 126 15.01 3.30 10.14
CA ARG A 126 15.89 3.60 11.27
C ARG A 126 17.13 2.69 11.34
N SER A 127 17.23 1.69 10.46
CA SER A 127 18.42 0.85 10.37
C SER A 127 19.62 1.64 9.86
N SER A 128 20.78 1.42 10.46
CA SER A 128 22.03 2.07 10.04
C SER A 128 22.67 1.42 8.80
N SER A 129 22.24 0.21 8.40
CA SER A 129 22.93 -0.55 7.35
C SER A 129 22.00 -1.31 6.41
N ARG A 130 20.73 -1.51 6.75
CA ARG A 130 19.82 -2.33 5.97
C ARG A 130 18.90 -1.48 5.08
N HIS A 131 18.86 -1.80 3.80
CA HIS A 131 17.82 -1.32 2.90
C HIS A 131 16.47 -1.99 3.21
N ARG A 132 15.40 -1.40 2.74
CA ARG A 132 14.07 -2.00 2.63
C ARG A 132 13.60 -1.82 1.19
N ARG A 133 13.98 -2.79 0.34
CA ARG A 133 13.62 -2.83 -1.07
C ARG A 133 12.43 -3.75 -1.29
N ALA A 134 11.57 -3.37 -2.21
CA ALA A 134 10.40 -4.15 -2.58
C ALA A 134 9.97 -3.87 -4.01
N PHE A 135 9.24 -4.81 -4.60
CA PHE A 135 8.42 -4.61 -5.78
C PHE A 135 6.95 -4.61 -5.41
N ALA A 136 6.19 -3.69 -5.97
CA ALA A 136 4.74 -3.76 -5.93
C ALA A 136 4.19 -3.97 -7.34
N MET A 137 3.25 -4.89 -7.46
CA MET A 137 2.53 -5.22 -8.69
C MET A 137 1.05 -4.95 -8.44
N VAL A 138 0.47 -4.00 -9.16
CA VAL A 138 -0.94 -3.62 -9.04
C VAL A 138 -1.74 -4.37 -10.10
N PHE A 139 -2.72 -5.16 -9.63
CA PHE A 139 -3.62 -5.92 -10.48
C PHE A 139 -5.02 -5.36 -10.38
N ARG A 140 -5.61 -5.02 -11.52
CA ARG A 140 -6.95 -4.45 -11.64
C ARG A 140 -7.88 -5.44 -12.30
N GLY A 141 -9.03 -5.68 -11.70
CA GLY A 141 -10.08 -6.47 -12.31
C GLY A 141 -10.58 -5.84 -13.61
N VAL A 142 -10.97 -6.67 -14.57
CA VAL A 142 -11.48 -6.20 -15.87
C VAL A 142 -12.78 -5.39 -15.77
N SER A 143 -13.49 -5.52 -14.67
CA SER A 143 -14.70 -4.74 -14.37
C SER A 143 -14.40 -3.31 -13.89
N CYS A 144 -13.17 -3.01 -13.50
CA CYS A 144 -12.79 -1.70 -12.99
C CYS A 144 -12.90 -0.62 -14.07
N GLN A 145 -13.57 0.47 -13.73
CA GLN A 145 -13.66 1.66 -14.56
C GLN A 145 -13.20 2.88 -13.74
N LYS A 146 -12.76 3.92 -14.42
CA LYS A 146 -12.41 5.17 -13.76
C LYS A 146 -13.66 5.80 -13.14
N ASP A 147 -13.59 6.12 -11.85
CA ASP A 147 -14.63 6.88 -11.16
C ASP A 147 -14.40 8.39 -11.44
N GLU A 148 -15.09 8.92 -12.42
CA GLU A 148 -14.91 10.31 -12.86
C GLU A 148 -15.30 11.32 -11.76
N GLU A 149 -16.23 10.97 -10.87
CA GLU A 149 -16.62 11.83 -9.75
C GLU A 149 -15.50 11.92 -8.69
N ALA A 150 -14.85 10.81 -8.40
CA ALA A 150 -13.74 10.77 -7.45
C ALA A 150 -12.45 11.38 -8.03
N TYR A 151 -12.33 11.42 -9.36
CA TYR A 151 -11.16 11.96 -10.06
C TYR A 151 -11.19 13.50 -10.20
N ALA A 152 -12.38 14.12 -10.22
CA ALA A 152 -12.57 15.56 -10.37
C ALA A 152 -12.14 16.37 -9.13
#